data_4f28a4b678c407d8e6e10cfc4ede9694
#
_entry.id   4f28a4b678c407d8e6e10cfc4ede9694
#
_cell.length_a   1.000
_cell.length_b   1.000
_cell.length_c   1.000
_cell.angle_alpha   90.00
_cell.angle_beta   90.00
_cell.angle_gamma   90.00
#
_symmetry.space_group_name_H-M   'P 1'
#
loop_
_entity.id
_entity.type
_entity.pdbx_description
1 polymer ?
#
loop_
_entity_poly.entity_id
_entity_poly.type
_entity_poly.pdbx_seq_one_letter_code
_entity_poly.pdbx_strand_id
1 'polypeptide(L)'
;MTVKSIQTLVSEAMQEIKTINADEALKMVEDNNCNLIDIRDARELENLGSVENSVHIPRGMLEIYLDPNSALFQQGVLDQNKEMVLFCAGGVRSALAVKALKDMGYKKISHIEGGFGLISQSKFKIV
;
A
#
# COMPACT_ATOMS: atom_id res chain seq x y z
N MET A 1 15.94 -25.73 12.59
CA MET A 1 15.34 -24.60 11.84
C MET A 1 14.66 -23.66 12.79
N THR A 2 14.89 -22.39 12.64
CA THR A 2 14.28 -21.36 13.50
C THR A 2 13.29 -20.54 12.69
N VAL A 3 12.04 -20.47 13.16
CA VAL A 3 11.02 -19.62 12.53
C VAL A 3 11.28 -18.17 12.97
N LYS A 4 11.36 -17.28 12.00
CA LYS A 4 11.55 -15.84 12.27
C LYS A 4 10.29 -15.24 12.87
N SER A 5 10.47 -14.29 13.77
CA SER A 5 9.33 -13.52 14.29
C SER A 5 8.81 -12.56 13.22
N ILE A 6 7.57 -12.10 13.39
CA ILE A 6 7.03 -11.07 12.48
C ILE A 6 7.87 -9.78 12.55
N GLN A 7 8.38 -9.44 13.74
CA GLN A 7 9.24 -8.27 13.91
C GLN A 7 10.51 -8.38 13.06
N THR A 8 11.12 -9.57 13.03
CA THR A 8 12.32 -9.81 12.22
C THR A 8 12.01 -9.68 10.74
N LEU A 9 10.91 -10.29 10.28
CA LEU A 9 10.50 -10.20 8.87
C LEU A 9 10.26 -8.75 8.44
N VAL A 10 9.56 -7.99 9.25
CA VAL A 10 9.27 -6.58 8.96
C VAL A 10 10.56 -5.77 8.96
N SER A 11 11.44 -5.99 9.93
CA SER A 11 12.72 -5.29 10.03
C SER A 11 13.58 -5.54 8.78
N GLU A 12 13.63 -6.79 8.31
CA GLU A 12 14.35 -7.14 7.10
C GLU A 12 13.72 -6.47 5.86
N ALA A 13 12.40 -6.48 5.77
CA ALA A 13 11.69 -5.83 4.67
C ALA A 13 11.97 -4.32 4.65
N MET A 14 11.92 -3.67 5.81
CA MET A 14 12.15 -2.23 5.91
C MET A 14 13.52 -1.78 5.42
N GLN A 15 14.51 -2.66 5.44
CA GLN A 15 15.85 -2.36 4.91
C GLN A 15 15.89 -2.30 3.39
N GLU A 16 14.90 -2.89 2.72
CA GLU A 16 14.88 -3.03 1.26
C GLU A 16 13.80 -2.18 0.59
N ILE A 17 12.92 -1.55 1.34
CA ILE A 17 11.76 -0.84 0.80
C ILE A 17 11.80 0.65 1.11
N LYS A 18 11.00 1.40 0.36
CA LYS A 18 10.82 2.82 0.56
C LYS A 18 9.61 3.06 1.45
N THR A 19 9.79 3.87 2.48
CA THR A 19 8.72 4.30 3.40
C THR A 19 8.53 5.81 3.27
N ILE A 20 7.30 6.25 3.13
CA ILE A 20 6.95 7.67 3.11
C ILE A 20 5.95 7.96 4.22
N ASN A 21 5.87 9.21 4.65
CA ASN A 21 4.87 9.60 5.64
C ASN A 21 3.53 9.98 4.97
N ALA A 22 2.49 10.15 5.79
CA ALA A 22 1.16 10.45 5.29
C ALA A 22 1.10 11.77 4.51
N ASP A 23 1.83 12.79 4.93
CA ASP A 23 1.81 14.09 4.25
C ASP A 23 2.46 14.01 2.86
N GLU A 24 3.57 13.28 2.74
CA GLU A 24 4.20 13.02 1.45
C GLU A 24 3.26 12.26 0.51
N ALA A 25 2.58 11.24 1.05
CA ALA A 25 1.64 10.45 0.27
C ALA A 25 0.46 11.29 -0.20
N LEU A 26 -0.08 12.13 0.67
CA LEU A 26 -1.20 13.00 0.30
C LEU A 26 -0.83 13.94 -0.84
N LYS A 27 0.37 14.51 -0.79
CA LYS A 27 0.85 15.38 -1.87
C LYS A 27 0.92 14.62 -3.19
N MET A 28 1.42 13.39 -3.17
CA MET A 28 1.47 12.57 -4.38
C MET A 28 0.07 12.29 -4.94
N VAL A 29 -0.90 12.03 -4.07
CA VAL A 29 -2.31 11.82 -4.47
C VAL A 29 -2.88 13.11 -5.07
N GLU A 30 -2.68 14.24 -4.42
CA GLU A 30 -3.17 15.53 -4.90
C GLU A 30 -2.56 15.92 -6.26
N ASP A 31 -1.29 15.59 -6.47
CA ASP A 31 -0.61 15.82 -7.74
C ASP A 31 -0.91 14.73 -8.80
N ASN A 32 -1.75 13.76 -8.46
CA ASN A 32 -2.11 12.62 -9.32
C ASN A 32 -0.89 11.83 -9.79
N ASN A 33 0.09 11.64 -8.92
CA ASN A 33 1.36 11.01 -9.22
C ASN A 33 1.50 9.57 -8.70
N CYS A 34 0.46 9.02 -8.09
CA CYS A 34 0.54 7.67 -7.55
C CYS A 34 -0.79 6.92 -7.67
N ASN A 35 -0.69 5.61 -7.52
CA ASN A 35 -1.82 4.74 -7.25
C ASN A 35 -1.81 4.50 -5.74
N LEU A 36 -2.83 5.00 -5.04
CA LEU A 36 -2.96 4.80 -3.60
C LEU A 36 -3.75 3.52 -3.36
N ILE A 37 -3.12 2.53 -2.73
CA ILE A 37 -3.69 1.19 -2.59
C ILE A 37 -3.85 0.81 -1.12
N ASP A 38 -5.09 0.57 -0.73
CA ASP A 38 -5.45 0.08 0.61
C ASP A 38 -5.47 -1.44 0.59
N ILE A 39 -4.57 -2.08 1.35
CA ILE A 39 -4.46 -3.53 1.35
C ILE A 39 -5.09 -4.20 2.59
N ARG A 40 -5.84 -3.41 3.39
CA ARG A 40 -6.57 -3.96 4.55
C ARG A 40 -7.68 -4.89 4.06
N ASP A 41 -8.24 -5.69 4.97
CA ASP A 41 -9.39 -6.49 4.60
C ASP A 41 -10.69 -5.64 4.61
N ALA A 42 -11.73 -6.15 3.95
CA ALA A 42 -12.98 -5.40 3.78
C ALA A 42 -13.63 -4.99 5.09
N ARG A 43 -13.50 -5.78 6.14
CA ARG A 43 -14.09 -5.46 7.45
C ARG A 43 -13.47 -4.21 8.07
N GLU A 44 -12.17 -4.03 7.86
CA GLU A 44 -11.50 -2.84 8.38
C GLU A 44 -12.05 -1.57 7.72
N LEU A 45 -12.31 -1.62 6.42
CA LEU A 45 -12.93 -0.50 5.71
C LEU A 45 -14.36 -0.25 6.20
N GLU A 46 -15.14 -1.29 6.38
CA GLU A 46 -16.53 -1.18 6.86
C GLU A 46 -16.59 -0.56 8.25
N ASN A 47 -15.68 -0.97 9.14
CA ASN A 47 -15.70 -0.54 10.54
C ASN A 47 -15.04 0.81 10.77
N LEU A 48 -14.01 1.15 9.99
CA LEU A 48 -13.15 2.32 10.26
C LEU A 48 -13.19 3.36 9.14
N GLY A 49 -13.81 3.04 8.03
CA GLY A 49 -13.86 3.91 6.86
C GLY A 49 -12.75 3.66 5.87
N SER A 50 -12.86 4.31 4.72
CA SER A 50 -11.94 4.23 3.61
C SER A 50 -11.22 5.56 3.42
N VAL A 51 -10.11 5.54 2.71
CA VAL A 51 -9.37 6.76 2.37
C VAL A 51 -9.82 7.22 0.99
N GLU A 52 -10.21 8.49 0.87
CA GLU A 52 -10.61 9.05 -0.42
C GLU A 52 -9.50 8.88 -1.45
N ASN A 53 -9.87 8.52 -2.66
CA ASN A 53 -8.97 8.27 -3.79
C ASN A 53 -8.14 6.98 -3.69
N SER A 54 -8.40 6.14 -2.69
CA SER A 54 -7.70 4.86 -2.61
C SER A 54 -8.43 3.78 -3.41
N VAL A 55 -7.64 2.82 -3.89
CA VAL A 55 -8.15 1.60 -4.52
C VAL A 55 -7.99 0.48 -3.51
N HIS A 56 -9.07 -0.24 -3.22
CA HIS A 56 -9.01 -1.34 -2.26
C HIS A 56 -8.61 -2.64 -2.96
N ILE A 57 -7.45 -3.16 -2.58
CA ILE A 57 -6.97 -4.47 -3.02
C ILE A 57 -6.47 -5.20 -1.78
N PRO A 58 -7.25 -6.14 -1.23
CA PRO A 58 -6.82 -6.88 -0.04
C PRO A 58 -5.49 -7.57 -0.27
N ARG A 59 -4.67 -7.69 0.78
CA ARG A 59 -3.32 -8.27 0.67
C ARG A 59 -3.30 -9.60 -0.09
N GLY A 60 -4.30 -10.46 0.13
CA GLY A 60 -4.36 -11.77 -0.52
C GLY A 60 -4.60 -11.74 -2.02
N MET A 61 -5.03 -10.60 -2.57
CA MET A 61 -5.31 -10.42 -4.00
C MET A 61 -4.30 -9.51 -4.70
N LEU A 62 -3.33 -9.01 -3.95
CA LEU A 62 -2.49 -7.91 -4.43
C LEU A 62 -1.68 -8.27 -5.68
N GLU A 63 -0.94 -9.38 -5.65
CA GLU A 63 -0.13 -9.78 -6.80
C GLU A 63 -0.99 -10.10 -8.03
N ILE A 64 -2.18 -10.61 -7.80
CA ILE A 64 -3.10 -10.93 -8.90
C ILE A 64 -3.53 -9.66 -9.62
N TYR A 65 -3.91 -8.62 -8.88
CA TYR A 65 -4.37 -7.36 -9.48
C TYR A 65 -3.22 -6.45 -9.91
N LEU A 66 -2.02 -6.66 -9.39
CA LEU A 66 -0.85 -5.90 -9.83
C LEU A 66 -0.03 -6.61 -10.90
N ASP A 67 -0.54 -7.73 -11.42
CA ASP A 67 -0.07 -8.27 -12.69
C ASP A 67 -0.33 -7.20 -13.77
N PRO A 68 0.70 -6.86 -14.60
CA PRO A 68 0.51 -5.82 -15.64
C PRO A 68 -0.65 -6.06 -16.60
N ASN A 69 -1.09 -7.31 -16.75
CA ASN A 69 -2.22 -7.66 -17.62
C ASN A 69 -3.56 -7.68 -16.89
N SER A 70 -3.61 -7.27 -15.63
CA SER A 70 -4.85 -7.34 -14.85
C SER A 70 -5.91 -6.36 -15.38
N ALA A 71 -7.17 -6.67 -15.05
CA ALA A 71 -8.30 -5.84 -15.42
C ALA A 71 -8.20 -4.41 -14.88
N LEU A 72 -7.60 -4.22 -13.69
CA LEU A 72 -7.50 -2.88 -13.10
C LEU A 72 -6.63 -1.94 -13.94
N PHE A 73 -5.55 -2.45 -14.54
CA PHE A 73 -4.74 -1.67 -15.47
C PHE A 73 -5.47 -1.45 -16.79
N GLN A 74 -6.12 -2.48 -17.31
CA GLN A 74 -6.85 -2.39 -18.58
C GLN A 74 -8.03 -1.41 -18.50
N GLN A 75 -8.68 -1.34 -17.36
CA GLN A 75 -9.83 -0.44 -17.13
C GLN A 75 -9.42 0.97 -16.70
N GLY A 76 -8.13 1.21 -16.52
CA GLY A 76 -7.64 2.53 -16.12
C GLY A 76 -7.83 2.84 -14.63
N VAL A 77 -8.18 1.86 -13.80
CA VAL A 77 -8.28 2.03 -12.35
C VAL A 77 -6.89 2.24 -11.74
N LEU A 78 -5.91 1.50 -12.24
CA LEU A 78 -4.50 1.67 -11.91
C LEU A 78 -3.73 2.14 -13.14
N ASP A 79 -2.69 2.94 -12.93
CA ASP A 79 -1.82 3.45 -13.98
C ASP A 79 -0.41 2.90 -13.79
N GLN A 80 0.09 2.13 -14.76
CA GLN A 80 1.41 1.50 -14.66
C GLN A 80 2.57 2.50 -14.62
N ASN A 81 2.34 3.72 -15.09
CA ASN A 81 3.37 4.76 -15.15
C ASN A 81 3.51 5.53 -13.83
N LYS A 82 2.61 5.31 -12.88
CA LYS A 82 2.62 5.99 -11.59
C LYS A 82 3.15 5.10 -10.49
N GLU A 83 3.72 5.72 -9.46
CA GLU A 83 4.21 5.01 -8.28
C GLU A 83 3.07 4.27 -7.57
N MET A 84 3.35 3.08 -7.07
CA MET A 84 2.42 2.34 -6.21
C MET A 84 2.70 2.74 -4.77
N VAL A 85 1.67 3.24 -4.08
CA VAL A 85 1.77 3.61 -2.67
C VAL A 85 0.76 2.79 -1.88
N LEU A 86 1.27 1.89 -1.05
CA LEU A 86 0.47 0.94 -0.31
C LEU A 86 0.31 1.36 1.15
N PHE A 87 -0.82 1.02 1.76
CA PHE A 87 -0.98 1.14 3.20
C PHE A 87 -1.85 0.03 3.75
N CYS A 88 -1.61 -0.30 5.02
CA CYS A 88 -2.46 -1.21 5.80
C CYS A 88 -2.88 -0.48 7.08
N ALA A 89 -3.20 -1.19 8.15
CA ALA A 89 -3.63 -0.55 9.39
C ALA A 89 -2.47 0.15 10.13
N GLY A 90 -1.34 -0.53 10.27
CA GLY A 90 -0.20 -0.02 11.05
C GLY A 90 1.17 -0.09 10.39
N GLY A 91 1.26 -0.66 9.21
CA GLY A 91 2.52 -0.72 8.45
C GLY A 91 3.15 -2.11 8.34
N VAL A 92 2.66 -3.11 9.06
CA VAL A 92 3.24 -4.46 9.05
C VAL A 92 2.96 -5.18 7.73
N ARG A 93 1.69 -5.32 7.38
CA ARG A 93 1.29 -6.01 6.15
C ARG A 93 1.81 -5.28 4.92
N SER A 94 1.79 -3.95 4.94
CA SER A 94 2.25 -3.16 3.78
C SER A 94 3.76 -3.25 3.59
N ALA A 95 4.55 -3.33 4.66
CA ALA A 95 5.99 -3.53 4.53
C ALA A 95 6.30 -4.86 3.83
N LEU A 96 5.65 -5.94 4.26
CA LEU A 96 5.82 -7.26 3.64
C LEU A 96 5.31 -7.27 2.20
N ALA A 97 4.21 -6.57 1.94
CA ALA A 97 3.63 -6.48 0.60
C ALA A 97 4.55 -5.74 -0.37
N VAL A 98 5.13 -4.62 0.04
CA VAL A 98 6.07 -3.88 -0.81
C VAL A 98 7.28 -4.74 -1.15
N LYS A 99 7.81 -5.48 -0.17
CA LYS A 99 8.92 -6.39 -0.43
C LYS A 99 8.54 -7.45 -1.48
N ALA A 100 7.36 -8.05 -1.33
CA ALA A 100 6.87 -9.06 -2.28
C ALA A 100 6.72 -8.48 -3.69
N LEU A 101 6.20 -7.27 -3.81
CA LEU A 101 6.02 -6.63 -5.11
C LEU A 101 7.35 -6.17 -5.73
N LYS A 102 8.33 -5.81 -4.93
CA LYS A 102 9.70 -5.56 -5.43
C LYS A 102 10.28 -6.84 -6.01
N ASP A 103 10.09 -7.98 -5.35
CA ASP A 103 10.51 -9.28 -5.88
C ASP A 103 9.78 -9.64 -7.17
N MET A 104 8.54 -9.16 -7.34
CA MET A 104 7.77 -9.31 -8.57
C MET A 104 8.30 -8.42 -9.71
N GLY A 105 9.08 -7.39 -9.39
CA GLY A 105 9.71 -6.51 -10.38
C GLY A 105 9.33 -5.04 -10.27
N TYR A 106 8.47 -4.66 -9.34
CA TYR A 106 8.12 -3.27 -9.13
C TYR A 106 9.30 -2.48 -8.57
N LYS A 107 9.60 -1.33 -9.17
CA LYS A 107 10.68 -0.45 -8.75
C LYS A 107 10.16 0.83 -8.10
N LYS A 108 9.05 1.36 -8.61
CA LYS A 108 8.42 2.59 -8.10
C LYS A 108 7.30 2.21 -7.14
N ILE A 109 7.68 1.83 -5.94
CA ILE A 109 6.75 1.36 -4.93
C ILE A 109 7.21 1.76 -3.53
N SER A 110 6.25 2.15 -2.70
CA SER A 110 6.49 2.54 -1.32
C SER A 110 5.28 2.18 -0.46
N HIS A 111 5.42 2.30 0.87
CA HIS A 111 4.27 2.21 1.75
C HIS A 111 4.27 3.39 2.72
N ILE A 112 3.11 3.64 3.34
CA ILE A 112 2.91 4.78 4.23
C ILE A 112 3.20 4.36 5.67
N GLU A 113 4.13 5.07 6.30
CA GLU A 113 4.49 4.87 7.70
C GLU A 113 3.26 4.98 8.59
N GLY A 114 3.10 4.01 9.50
CA GLY A 114 1.99 3.98 10.46
C GLY A 114 0.62 3.68 9.86
N GLY A 115 0.54 3.49 8.55
CA GLY A 115 -0.67 3.07 7.87
C GLY A 115 -1.90 3.93 8.16
N PHE A 116 -3.06 3.30 8.15
CA PHE A 116 -4.34 3.99 8.37
C PHE A 116 -4.40 4.72 9.71
N GLY A 117 -3.74 4.22 10.73
CA GLY A 117 -3.69 4.89 12.03
C GLY A 117 -3.18 6.32 11.93
N LEU A 118 -2.05 6.54 11.24
CA LEU A 118 -1.51 7.88 11.04
C LEU A 118 -2.23 8.65 9.93
N ILE A 119 -2.68 7.95 8.89
CA ILE A 119 -3.47 8.56 7.82
C ILE A 119 -4.73 9.23 8.38
N SER A 120 -5.42 8.56 9.30
CA SER A 120 -6.66 9.08 9.90
C SER A 120 -6.43 10.33 10.77
N GLN A 121 -5.20 10.57 11.20
CA GLN A 121 -4.81 11.76 11.95
C GLN A 121 -4.21 12.85 11.05
N SER A 122 -4.08 12.58 9.76
CA SER A 122 -3.50 13.50 8.78
C SER A 122 -4.60 14.29 8.07
N LYS A 123 -4.22 15.00 7.01
CA LYS A 123 -5.16 15.76 6.17
C LYS A 123 -5.89 14.90 5.13
N PHE A 124 -5.59 13.62 5.05
CA PHE A 124 -6.36 12.71 4.19
C PHE A 124 -7.83 12.71 4.60
N LYS A 125 -8.70 12.65 3.62
CA LYS A 125 -10.12 12.56 3.87
C LYS A 125 -10.55 11.10 4.04
N ILE A 126 -11.20 10.79 5.15
CA ILE A 126 -11.77 9.48 5.42
C ILE A 126 -13.24 9.51 5.02
N VAL A 127 -13.66 8.53 4.27
CA VAL A 127 -15.01 8.43 3.72
C VAL A 127 -15.74 7.15 4.10
#